data_68aa7dc08f55fb614ee64a58d9b3f883
#
_entry.id   68aa7dc08f55fb614ee64a58d9b3f883
#
_cell.length_a   1.000
_cell.length_b   1.000
_cell.length_c   1.000
_cell.angle_alpha   90.00
_cell.angle_beta   90.00
_cell.angle_gamma   90.00
#
_symmetry.space_group_name_H-M   'P 1'
#
loop_
_entity.id
_entity.type
_entity.pdbx_description
1 polymer ?
#
loop_
_entity_poly.entity_id
_entity_poly.type
_entity_poly.pdbx_seq_one_letter_code
_entity_poly.pdbx_strand_id
1 'polypeptide(L)'
;FYRTRIYEKAPEVFLDACVFGTGVLKVHEHNSDIIVERVFPEEIMVGIEEAKYKNPRSMFQVKAVSRDVLTYTYPEYADQIRQSSNYETDEYDASSNVNEMVQVVEAWHLPSVEGAPDGRHVICLENLTLLDEKYEHNYFPFVFLRWSDRLLGFWGQGLAEQLMGIQLEINTLLQNIQQQMHLAKPKVFLETGSQIA
;
A
#
# COMPACT_ATOMS: atom_id res chain seq x y z
N PHE A 1 -14.36 -18.12 7.57
CA PHE A 1 -13.21 -18.21 6.66
C PHE A 1 -13.63 -18.26 5.20
N TYR A 2 -14.57 -19.12 4.77
CA TYR A 2 -14.99 -19.19 3.37
C TYR A 2 -15.70 -17.93 2.88
N ARG A 3 -16.58 -17.33 3.69
CA ARG A 3 -17.28 -16.08 3.34
C ARG A 3 -16.34 -14.88 3.17
N THR A 4 -15.30 -14.79 3.98
CA THR A 4 -14.35 -13.67 3.95
C THR A 4 -13.31 -13.77 2.83
N ARG A 5 -13.24 -14.91 2.11
CA ARG A 5 -12.24 -15.21 1.08
C ARG A 5 -10.79 -14.96 1.53
N ILE A 6 -10.51 -15.20 2.80
CA ILE A 6 -9.19 -14.91 3.37
C ILE A 6 -8.09 -15.71 2.69
N TYR A 7 -8.40 -16.94 2.21
CA TYR A 7 -7.44 -17.77 1.49
C TYR A 7 -6.98 -17.19 0.15
N GLU A 8 -7.82 -16.38 -0.50
CA GLU A 8 -7.46 -15.68 -1.74
C GLU A 8 -6.63 -14.44 -1.43
N LYS A 9 -6.97 -13.73 -0.35
CA LYS A 9 -6.32 -12.47 0.05
C LYS A 9 -4.99 -12.68 0.78
N ALA A 10 -4.85 -13.76 1.54
CA ALA A 10 -3.63 -14.02 2.33
C ALA A 10 -2.35 -14.14 1.48
N PRO A 11 -2.33 -14.84 0.32
CA PRO A 11 -1.18 -14.87 -0.56
C PRO A 11 -0.81 -13.49 -1.12
N GLU A 12 -1.81 -12.66 -1.43
CA GLU A 12 -1.60 -11.30 -1.93
C GLU A 12 -0.96 -10.42 -0.84
N VAL A 13 -1.49 -10.47 0.38
CA VAL A 13 -0.93 -9.74 1.53
C VAL A 13 0.47 -10.22 1.90
N PHE A 14 0.73 -11.52 1.74
CA PHE A 14 2.07 -12.08 1.91
C PHE A 14 3.04 -11.54 0.85
N LEU A 15 2.60 -11.43 -0.39
CA LEU A 15 3.39 -10.81 -1.46
C LEU A 15 3.68 -9.34 -1.16
N ASP A 16 2.68 -8.58 -0.66
CA ASP A 16 2.89 -7.21 -0.22
C ASP A 16 3.94 -7.11 0.88
N ALA A 17 3.89 -8.02 1.86
CA ALA A 17 4.91 -8.10 2.91
C ALA A 17 6.31 -8.38 2.35
N CYS A 18 6.43 -9.23 1.33
CA CYS A 18 7.72 -9.50 0.67
C CYS A 18 8.26 -8.30 -0.09
N VAL A 19 7.39 -7.54 -0.76
CA VAL A 19 7.78 -6.41 -1.61
C VAL A 19 7.95 -5.13 -0.80
N PHE A 20 6.91 -4.70 -0.09
CA PHE A 20 6.87 -3.44 0.66
C PHE A 20 7.37 -3.58 2.11
N GLY A 21 7.59 -4.80 2.59
CA GLY A 21 7.98 -5.09 3.97
C GLY A 21 6.82 -5.28 4.93
N THR A 22 5.63 -4.84 4.56
CA THR A 22 4.41 -4.97 5.37
C THR A 22 3.22 -5.22 4.46
N GLY A 23 2.45 -6.25 4.74
CA GLY A 23 1.14 -6.47 4.17
C GLY A 23 0.06 -6.12 5.18
N VAL A 24 -1.07 -5.61 4.74
CA VAL A 24 -2.14 -5.11 5.62
C VAL A 24 -3.48 -5.73 5.25
N LEU A 25 -4.20 -6.19 6.26
CA LEU A 25 -5.60 -6.59 6.16
C LEU A 25 -6.43 -5.66 7.05
N LYS A 26 -7.52 -5.14 6.52
CA LYS A 26 -8.57 -4.47 7.28
C LYS A 26 -9.68 -5.47 7.59
N VAL A 27 -10.08 -5.55 8.84
CA VAL A 27 -11.16 -6.42 9.31
C VAL A 27 -12.21 -5.53 9.96
N HIS A 28 -13.41 -5.51 9.39
CA HIS A 28 -14.51 -4.71 9.92
C HIS A 28 -15.84 -5.44 9.77
N GLU A 29 -16.82 -5.01 10.54
CA GLU A 29 -18.19 -5.48 10.45
C GLU A 29 -19.00 -4.59 9.50
N HIS A 30 -19.78 -5.20 8.63
CA HIS A 30 -20.75 -4.52 7.81
C HIS A 30 -22.03 -5.38 7.72
N ASN A 31 -23.16 -4.83 8.13
CA ASN A 31 -24.47 -5.53 8.14
C ASN A 31 -24.44 -6.89 8.86
N SER A 32 -23.75 -6.98 10.02
CA SER A 32 -23.56 -8.20 10.81
C SER A 32 -22.72 -9.30 10.11
N ASP A 33 -22.09 -9.00 8.98
CA ASP A 33 -21.10 -9.86 8.33
C ASP A 33 -19.68 -9.30 8.55
N ILE A 34 -18.72 -10.20 8.76
CA ILE A 34 -17.30 -9.83 8.87
C ILE A 34 -16.72 -9.70 7.46
N ILE A 35 -16.24 -8.52 7.16
CA ILE A 35 -15.53 -8.22 5.91
C ILE A 35 -14.04 -8.15 6.19
N VAL A 36 -13.26 -8.78 5.32
CA VAL A 36 -11.81 -8.71 5.32
C VAL A 36 -11.38 -8.09 4.00
N GLU A 37 -10.63 -7.00 4.05
CA GLU A 37 -10.12 -6.29 2.87
C GLU A 37 -8.60 -6.29 2.87
N ARG A 38 -7.99 -6.45 1.70
CA ARG A 38 -6.58 -6.15 1.49
C ARG A 38 -6.44 -4.64 1.39
N VAL A 39 -5.48 -4.09 2.10
CA VAL A 39 -5.14 -2.67 2.08
C VAL A 39 -3.68 -2.52 1.68
N PHE A 40 -3.38 -1.61 0.77
CA PHE A 40 -2.00 -1.32 0.44
C PHE A 40 -1.33 -0.52 1.56
N PRO A 41 -0.06 -0.81 1.89
CA PRO A 41 0.68 -0.05 2.91
C PRO A 41 0.72 1.46 2.65
N GLU A 42 0.68 1.87 1.38
CA GLU A 42 0.68 3.26 0.93
C GLU A 42 -0.60 4.01 1.31
N GLU A 43 -1.71 3.29 1.48
CA GLU A 43 -2.97 3.88 1.93
C GLU A 43 -2.95 4.23 3.42
N ILE A 44 -2.05 3.63 4.21
CA ILE A 44 -2.01 3.80 5.66
C ILE A 44 -1.00 4.88 6.05
N MET A 45 -1.48 5.88 6.77
CA MET A 45 -0.65 6.94 7.32
C MET A 45 -0.63 6.86 8.84
N VAL A 46 0.57 6.96 9.41
CA VAL A 46 0.82 6.89 10.86
C VAL A 46 1.75 8.03 11.25
N GLY A 47 1.51 8.67 12.38
CA GLY A 47 2.38 9.71 12.89
C GLY A 47 3.79 9.16 13.18
N ILE A 48 4.83 9.83 12.68
CA ILE A 48 6.23 9.35 12.77
C ILE A 48 6.67 9.14 14.23
N GLU A 49 6.35 10.07 15.12
CA GLU A 49 6.75 10.00 16.52
C GLU A 49 6.03 8.88 17.27
N GLU A 50 4.73 8.71 17.03
CA GLU A 50 3.93 7.63 17.62
C GLU A 50 4.32 6.26 17.04
N ALA A 51 4.63 6.22 15.75
CA ALA A 51 5.01 5.01 15.03
C ALA A 51 6.38 4.46 15.41
N LYS A 52 7.26 5.28 16.01
CA LYS A 52 8.63 4.92 16.35
C LYS A 52 8.72 3.65 17.20
N TYR A 53 7.78 3.48 18.13
CA TYR A 53 7.71 2.33 19.03
C TYR A 53 6.64 1.31 18.64
N LYS A 54 6.10 1.40 17.42
CA LYS A 54 5.06 0.49 16.87
C LYS A 54 3.69 0.55 17.57
N ASN A 55 3.46 1.55 18.40
CA ASN A 55 2.21 1.76 19.15
C ASN A 55 1.59 3.13 18.82
N PRO A 56 1.17 3.37 17.58
CA PRO A 56 0.49 4.61 17.24
C PRO A 56 -0.87 4.67 17.95
N ARG A 57 -1.29 5.88 18.32
CA ARG A 57 -2.64 6.14 18.83
C ARG A 57 -3.58 6.62 17.74
N SER A 58 -3.02 7.18 16.67
CA SER A 58 -3.79 7.67 15.53
C SER A 58 -3.33 6.95 14.27
N MET A 59 -4.29 6.57 13.45
CA MET A 59 -4.05 5.93 12.16
C MET A 59 -5.06 6.44 11.14
N PHE A 60 -4.59 6.65 9.91
CA PHE A 60 -5.41 7.14 8.81
C PHE A 60 -5.29 6.19 7.64
N GLN A 61 -6.41 5.91 6.99
CA GLN A 61 -6.43 5.26 5.68
C GLN A 61 -6.92 6.28 4.65
N VAL A 62 -6.15 6.44 3.59
CA VAL A 62 -6.46 7.33 2.47
C VAL A 62 -6.70 6.45 1.24
N LYS A 63 -7.91 6.47 0.70
CA LYS A 63 -8.26 5.67 -0.48
C LYS A 63 -9.09 6.46 -1.48
N ALA A 64 -8.98 6.11 -2.75
CA ALA A 64 -9.86 6.61 -3.80
C ALA A 64 -11.09 5.70 -3.89
N VAL A 65 -12.28 6.29 -3.83
CA VAL A 65 -13.57 5.59 -3.90
C VAL A 65 -14.41 6.21 -4.99
N SER A 66 -15.15 5.37 -5.73
CA SER A 66 -16.08 5.87 -6.75
C SER A 66 -17.16 6.76 -6.10
N ARG A 67 -17.40 7.91 -6.73
CA ARG A 67 -18.41 8.89 -6.32
C ARG A 67 -19.81 8.26 -6.21
N ASP A 68 -20.15 7.38 -7.14
CA ASP A 68 -21.45 6.70 -7.15
C ASP A 68 -21.61 5.80 -5.92
N VAL A 69 -20.56 5.07 -5.53
CA VAL A 69 -20.57 4.21 -4.33
C VAL A 69 -20.75 5.06 -3.08
N LEU A 70 -20.03 6.19 -2.97
CA LEU A 70 -20.18 7.11 -1.83
C LEU A 70 -21.58 7.72 -1.76
N THR A 71 -22.12 8.14 -2.90
CA THR A 71 -23.47 8.72 -2.98
C THR A 71 -24.53 7.72 -2.56
N TYR A 72 -24.35 6.45 -2.91
CA TYR A 72 -25.25 5.38 -2.49
C TYR A 72 -25.11 5.04 -1.00
N THR A 73 -23.90 5.04 -0.48
CA THR A 73 -23.61 4.73 0.93
C THR A 73 -24.07 5.86 1.87
N TYR A 74 -23.91 7.12 1.43
CA TYR A 74 -24.26 8.32 2.21
C TYR A 74 -25.25 9.20 1.45
N PRO A 75 -26.51 8.80 1.31
CA PRO A 75 -27.50 9.53 0.53
C PRO A 75 -27.80 10.93 1.07
N GLU A 76 -27.61 11.15 2.37
CA GLU A 76 -27.79 12.45 3.03
C GLU A 76 -26.82 13.52 2.53
N TYR A 77 -25.64 13.11 2.07
CA TYR A 77 -24.58 13.99 1.59
C TYR A 77 -24.39 13.93 0.07
N ALA A 78 -25.33 13.31 -0.66
CA ALA A 78 -25.23 13.04 -2.10
C ALA A 78 -24.88 14.28 -2.94
N ASP A 79 -25.50 15.43 -2.67
CA ASP A 79 -25.28 16.65 -3.42
C ASP A 79 -23.90 17.25 -3.14
N GLN A 80 -23.41 17.15 -1.91
CA GLN A 80 -22.08 17.62 -1.53
C GLN A 80 -20.98 16.71 -2.07
N ILE A 81 -21.22 15.40 -2.07
CA ILE A 81 -20.30 14.40 -2.67
C ILE A 81 -20.17 14.64 -4.18
N ARG A 82 -21.25 14.99 -4.88
CA ARG A 82 -21.21 15.32 -6.32
C ARG A 82 -20.42 16.58 -6.63
N GLN A 83 -20.34 17.51 -5.70
CA GLN A 83 -19.61 18.77 -5.84
C GLN A 83 -18.16 18.68 -5.36
N SER A 84 -17.74 17.57 -4.71
CA SER A 84 -16.38 17.40 -4.22
C SER A 84 -15.37 17.26 -5.37
N SER A 85 -14.12 17.63 -5.10
CA SER A 85 -13.03 17.53 -6.06
C SER A 85 -12.78 16.08 -6.49
N ASN A 86 -12.43 15.87 -7.76
CA ASN A 86 -11.97 14.58 -8.23
C ASN A 86 -10.58 14.27 -7.68
N TYR A 87 -10.32 13.00 -7.42
CA TYR A 87 -8.97 12.52 -7.13
C TYR A 87 -8.13 12.63 -8.41
N GLU A 88 -7.14 13.51 -8.38
CA GLU A 88 -6.18 13.63 -9.47
C GLU A 88 -5.12 12.53 -9.32
N THR A 89 -5.12 11.58 -10.24
CA THR A 89 -4.02 10.62 -10.41
C THR A 89 -2.90 11.30 -11.18
N ASP A 90 -1.65 11.04 -10.81
CA ASP A 90 -0.46 11.50 -11.54
C ASP A 90 -0.57 11.19 -13.03
N GLU A 91 -0.05 12.08 -13.88
CA GLU A 91 -0.19 12.15 -15.34
C GLU A 91 0.11 10.86 -16.14
N TYR A 92 0.63 9.81 -15.48
CA TYR A 92 1.01 8.55 -16.15
C TYR A 92 -0.17 7.62 -16.46
N ASP A 93 -1.34 7.83 -15.89
CA ASP A 93 -2.50 6.94 -16.06
C ASP A 93 -3.70 7.67 -16.66
N ALA A 94 -3.50 8.29 -17.83
CA ALA A 94 -4.55 8.97 -18.58
C ALA A 94 -5.72 8.05 -19.03
N SER A 95 -5.62 6.73 -18.79
CA SER A 95 -6.67 5.76 -19.08
C SER A 95 -7.70 5.59 -17.95
N SER A 96 -7.44 6.13 -16.75
CA SER A 96 -8.27 5.94 -15.55
C SER A 96 -9.39 6.97 -15.37
N ASN A 97 -9.52 7.94 -16.25
CA ASN A 97 -10.58 8.98 -16.20
C ASN A 97 -12.02 8.49 -16.46
N VAL A 98 -12.24 7.16 -16.50
CA VAL A 98 -13.58 6.59 -16.76
C VAL A 98 -14.47 6.64 -15.51
N ASN A 99 -13.89 6.64 -14.32
CA ASN A 99 -14.64 6.71 -13.08
C ASN A 99 -14.27 7.97 -12.30
N GLU A 100 -15.27 8.77 -11.96
CA GLU A 100 -15.11 9.89 -11.05
C GLU A 100 -14.78 9.35 -9.64
N MET A 101 -13.48 9.34 -9.31
CA MET A 101 -12.99 8.92 -8.00
C MET A 101 -12.86 10.12 -7.08
N VAL A 102 -13.15 9.90 -5.81
CA VAL A 102 -13.02 10.90 -4.75
C VAL A 102 -12.10 10.35 -3.66
N GLN A 103 -11.21 11.18 -3.15
CA GLN A 103 -10.34 10.81 -2.05
C GLN A 103 -11.13 10.80 -0.74
N VAL A 104 -11.13 9.65 -0.07
CA VAL A 104 -11.73 9.44 1.25
C VAL A 104 -10.63 9.22 2.26
N VAL A 105 -10.70 9.94 3.36
CA VAL A 105 -9.82 9.75 4.51
C VAL A 105 -10.66 9.15 5.64
N GLU A 106 -10.27 7.98 6.09
CA GLU A 106 -10.84 7.31 7.24
C GLU A 106 -9.81 7.34 8.37
N ALA A 107 -10.18 7.92 9.51
CA ALA A 107 -9.30 8.21 10.62
C ALA A 107 -9.75 7.52 11.90
N TRP A 108 -8.82 6.90 12.59
CA TRP A 108 -9.03 6.31 13.92
C TRP A 108 -8.12 6.94 14.95
N HIS A 109 -8.68 7.29 16.08
CA HIS A 109 -7.96 7.69 17.27
C HIS A 109 -8.34 6.76 18.41
N LEU A 110 -7.36 6.06 18.99
CA LEU A 110 -7.61 5.14 20.10
C LEU A 110 -7.83 5.90 21.40
N PRO A 111 -8.68 5.37 22.31
CA PRO A 111 -8.84 5.92 23.66
C PRO A 111 -7.52 6.06 24.40
N SER A 112 -7.38 7.10 25.21
CA SER A 112 -6.19 7.35 26.03
C SER A 112 -5.94 6.24 27.05
N VAL A 113 -7.03 5.74 27.63
CA VAL A 113 -7.04 4.63 28.60
C VAL A 113 -8.29 3.81 28.30
N GLU A 114 -8.29 2.55 28.70
CA GLU A 114 -9.44 1.66 28.59
C GLU A 114 -10.70 2.30 29.20
N GLY A 115 -11.74 2.46 28.38
CA GLY A 115 -12.99 3.12 28.77
C GLY A 115 -12.99 4.65 28.72
N ALA A 116 -11.90 5.30 28.28
CA ALA A 116 -11.90 6.75 28.08
C ALA A 116 -12.81 7.14 26.91
N PRO A 117 -13.53 8.29 27.00
CA PRO A 117 -14.48 8.73 25.97
C PRO A 117 -13.82 9.49 24.81
N ASP A 118 -12.50 9.50 24.72
CA ASP A 118 -11.71 10.29 23.76
C ASP A 118 -11.36 9.54 22.47
N GLY A 119 -11.72 8.24 22.38
CA GLY A 119 -11.60 7.49 21.13
C GLY A 119 -12.56 7.98 20.06
N ARG A 120 -12.10 8.07 18.80
CA ARG A 120 -12.87 8.65 17.70
C ARG A 120 -12.60 7.92 16.39
N HIS A 121 -13.66 7.70 15.62
CA HIS A 121 -13.61 7.21 14.24
C HIS A 121 -14.30 8.22 13.33
N VAL A 122 -13.61 8.66 12.30
CA VAL A 122 -14.09 9.72 11.39
C VAL A 122 -13.87 9.28 9.95
N ILE A 123 -14.88 9.46 9.11
CA ILE A 123 -14.75 9.34 7.66
C ILE A 123 -15.03 10.70 7.06
N CYS A 124 -14.08 11.22 6.31
CA CYS A 124 -14.20 12.53 5.69
C CYS A 124 -13.70 12.57 4.24
N LEU A 125 -14.22 13.52 3.51
CA LEU A 125 -13.70 14.05 2.26
C LEU A 125 -12.94 15.34 2.56
N GLU A 126 -12.38 15.98 1.54
CA GLU A 126 -11.61 17.22 1.68
C GLU A 126 -12.35 18.29 2.53
N ASN A 127 -13.64 18.51 2.27
CA ASN A 127 -14.43 19.55 2.93
C ASN A 127 -15.72 19.04 3.59
N LEU A 128 -15.87 17.73 3.75
CA LEU A 128 -17.11 17.13 4.22
C LEU A 128 -16.82 15.96 5.16
N THR A 129 -17.40 15.98 6.35
CA THR A 129 -17.41 14.84 7.27
C THR A 129 -18.63 13.99 7.00
N LEU A 130 -18.42 12.72 6.63
CA LEU A 130 -19.47 11.74 6.33
C LEU A 130 -19.91 10.99 7.59
N LEU A 131 -18.93 10.64 8.43
CA LEU A 131 -19.15 9.92 9.67
C LEU A 131 -18.26 10.49 10.77
N ASP A 132 -18.79 10.63 11.96
CA ASP A 132 -18.04 11.01 13.16
C ASP A 132 -18.67 10.30 14.35
N GLU A 133 -17.99 9.28 14.83
CA GLU A 133 -18.49 8.44 15.90
C GLU A 133 -17.42 8.17 16.97
N LYS A 134 -17.89 7.80 18.15
CA LYS A 134 -17.02 7.40 19.24
C LYS A 134 -16.45 6.01 18.96
N TYR A 135 -15.13 5.87 19.14
CA TYR A 135 -14.42 4.61 18.99
C TYR A 135 -14.05 4.03 20.36
N GLU A 136 -14.65 2.91 20.71
CA GLU A 136 -14.51 2.33 22.05
C GLU A 136 -13.44 1.22 22.13
N HIS A 137 -12.91 0.80 20.97
CA HIS A 137 -11.93 -0.28 20.93
C HIS A 137 -10.51 0.25 21.16
N ASN A 138 -9.68 -0.58 21.84
CA ASN A 138 -8.27 -0.29 22.11
C ASN A 138 -7.33 -0.79 20.99
N TYR A 139 -7.86 -1.15 19.82
CA TYR A 139 -7.11 -1.66 18.68
C TYR A 139 -7.68 -1.11 17.38
N PHE A 140 -6.83 -1.01 16.37
CA PHE A 140 -7.25 -0.63 15.02
C PHE A 140 -7.86 -1.82 14.26
N PRO A 141 -8.74 -1.58 13.28
CA PRO A 141 -9.31 -2.63 12.45
C PRO A 141 -8.32 -3.20 11.44
N PHE A 142 -7.02 -3.08 11.68
CA PHE A 142 -5.95 -3.50 10.81
C PHE A 142 -5.10 -4.60 11.42
N VAL A 143 -4.76 -5.58 10.60
CA VAL A 143 -3.78 -6.64 10.92
C VAL A 143 -2.57 -6.44 10.02
N PHE A 144 -1.40 -6.28 10.63
CA PHE A 144 -0.14 -6.03 9.95
C PHE A 144 0.71 -7.30 9.91
N LEU A 145 1.01 -7.79 8.71
CA LEU A 145 1.96 -8.87 8.46
C LEU A 145 3.29 -8.25 8.05
N ARG A 146 4.30 -8.28 8.91
CA ARG A 146 5.64 -7.80 8.58
C ARG A 146 6.53 -8.95 8.14
N TRP A 147 7.24 -8.80 7.01
CA TRP A 147 8.22 -9.79 6.57
C TRP A 147 9.40 -9.87 7.53
N SER A 148 9.97 -8.72 7.87
CA SER A 148 11.02 -8.59 8.86
C SER A 148 10.83 -7.29 9.63
N ASP A 149 11.02 -7.35 10.94
CA ASP A 149 10.88 -6.17 11.79
C ASP A 149 12.12 -5.28 11.68
N ARG A 150 11.89 -3.98 11.55
CA ARG A 150 12.93 -2.97 11.74
C ARG A 150 13.12 -2.69 13.23
N LEU A 151 14.33 -2.33 13.62
CA LEU A 151 14.64 -1.95 15.00
C LEU A 151 13.78 -0.76 15.47
N LEU A 152 13.60 0.21 14.60
CA LEU A 152 12.79 1.42 14.82
C LEU A 152 11.83 1.64 13.66
N GLY A 153 10.67 2.19 13.97
CA GLY A 153 9.64 2.52 12.99
C GLY A 153 8.50 1.50 12.92
N PHE A 154 7.43 1.90 12.32
CA PHE A 154 6.19 1.12 12.23
C PHE A 154 6.25 0.03 11.15
N TRP A 155 6.85 0.34 10.02
CA TRP A 155 6.89 -0.50 8.83
C TRP A 155 7.97 -1.57 8.90
N GLY A 156 7.70 -2.72 8.32
CA GLY A 156 8.67 -3.80 8.17
C GLY A 156 9.70 -3.54 7.08
N GLN A 157 10.69 -4.43 6.98
CA GLN A 157 11.65 -4.49 5.88
C GLN A 157 11.27 -5.63 4.94
N GLY A 158 11.18 -5.36 3.64
CA GLY A 158 10.79 -6.34 2.63
C GLY A 158 11.94 -7.27 2.23
N LEU A 159 11.58 -8.46 1.75
CA LEU A 159 12.53 -9.37 1.12
C LEU A 159 13.21 -8.74 -0.10
N ALA A 160 12.45 -8.00 -0.91
CA ALA A 160 12.98 -7.28 -2.08
C ALA A 160 14.08 -6.29 -1.69
N GLU A 161 13.90 -5.54 -0.60
CA GLU A 161 14.91 -4.62 -0.06
C GLU A 161 16.18 -5.37 0.39
N GLN A 162 16.02 -6.51 1.07
CA GLN A 162 17.14 -7.33 1.54
C GLN A 162 17.95 -7.92 0.38
N LEU A 163 17.31 -8.29 -0.72
CA LEU A 163 17.94 -8.91 -1.88
C LEU A 163 18.50 -7.89 -2.88
N MET A 164 18.17 -6.61 -2.76
CA MET A 164 18.55 -5.57 -3.74
C MET A 164 20.05 -5.52 -4.00
N GLY A 165 20.89 -5.56 -2.95
CA GLY A 165 22.36 -5.53 -3.09
C GLY A 165 22.88 -6.74 -3.87
N ILE A 166 22.40 -7.93 -3.56
CA ILE A 166 22.79 -9.18 -4.24
C ILE A 166 22.33 -9.14 -5.71
N GLN A 167 21.14 -8.64 -5.98
CA GLN A 167 20.62 -8.54 -7.35
C GLN A 167 21.46 -7.58 -8.21
N LEU A 168 21.89 -6.45 -7.64
CA LEU A 168 22.77 -5.51 -8.35
C LEU A 168 24.12 -6.15 -8.69
N GLU A 169 24.70 -6.93 -7.79
CA GLU A 169 25.95 -7.64 -8.04
C GLU A 169 25.79 -8.71 -9.12
N ILE A 170 24.72 -9.51 -9.06
CA ILE A 170 24.39 -10.50 -10.11
C ILE A 170 24.26 -9.81 -11.47
N ASN A 171 23.55 -8.70 -11.55
CA ASN A 171 23.36 -7.96 -12.80
C ASN A 171 24.71 -7.48 -13.35
N THR A 172 25.61 -6.99 -12.50
CA THR A 172 26.95 -6.55 -12.88
C THR A 172 27.79 -7.72 -13.39
N LEU A 173 27.77 -8.87 -12.73
CA LEU A 173 28.46 -10.07 -13.16
C LEU A 173 27.96 -10.58 -14.51
N LEU A 174 26.64 -10.64 -14.72
CA LEU A 174 26.05 -11.03 -15.98
C LEU A 174 26.44 -10.07 -17.12
N GLN A 175 26.48 -8.78 -16.85
CA GLN A 175 26.91 -7.77 -17.81
C GLN A 175 28.40 -7.95 -18.20
N ASN A 176 29.25 -8.22 -17.22
CA ASN A 176 30.69 -8.50 -17.46
C ASN A 176 30.88 -9.79 -18.29
N ILE A 177 30.13 -10.85 -17.97
CA ILE A 177 30.16 -12.10 -18.74
C ILE A 177 29.74 -11.83 -20.20
N GLN A 178 28.66 -11.08 -20.41
CA GLN A 178 28.17 -10.71 -21.73
C GLN A 178 29.23 -9.92 -22.52
N GLN A 179 29.88 -8.95 -21.90
CA GLN A 179 30.97 -8.19 -22.52
C GLN A 179 32.13 -9.10 -22.90
N GLN A 180 32.55 -10.00 -22.00
CA GLN A 180 33.64 -10.92 -22.29
C GLN A 180 33.32 -11.89 -23.44
N MET A 181 32.08 -12.39 -23.51
CA MET A 181 31.61 -13.20 -24.64
C MET A 181 31.67 -12.43 -25.97
N HIS A 182 31.37 -11.13 -25.95
CA HIS A 182 31.53 -10.30 -27.16
C HIS A 182 33.01 -10.07 -27.53
N LEU A 183 33.91 -9.94 -26.55
CA LEU A 183 35.35 -9.78 -26.80
C LEU A 183 36.02 -11.09 -27.21
N ALA A 184 35.53 -12.24 -26.71
CA ALA A 184 36.08 -13.58 -26.99
C ALA A 184 35.62 -14.15 -28.33
N LYS A 185 34.95 -13.38 -29.19
CA LYS A 185 34.66 -13.80 -30.57
C LYS A 185 35.98 -14.09 -31.29
N PRO A 186 36.05 -15.14 -32.11
CA PRO A 186 37.25 -15.45 -32.85
C PRO A 186 37.67 -14.25 -33.72
N LYS A 187 38.86 -13.73 -33.45
CA LYS A 187 39.46 -12.62 -34.20
C LYS A 187 40.51 -13.19 -35.13
N VAL A 188 40.43 -12.89 -36.39
CA VAL A 188 41.47 -13.21 -37.39
C VAL A 188 42.38 -12.00 -37.52
N PHE A 189 43.66 -12.18 -37.20
CA PHE A 189 44.68 -11.17 -37.44
C PHE A 189 45.26 -11.43 -38.81
N LEU A 190 45.23 -10.44 -39.68
CA LEU A 190 45.80 -10.51 -41.01
C LEU A 190 46.93 -9.50 -41.10
N GLU A 191 48.05 -9.95 -41.66
CA GLU A 191 49.16 -9.03 -41.99
C GLU A 191 48.77 -8.17 -43.16
N THR A 192 49.16 -6.89 -43.15
CA THR A 192 48.84 -5.96 -44.23
C THR A 192 49.47 -6.46 -45.54
N GLY A 193 48.63 -6.80 -46.52
CA GLY A 193 49.05 -7.35 -47.81
C GLY A 193 48.82 -8.85 -47.99
N SER A 194 48.30 -9.59 -46.98
CA SER A 194 47.94 -10.98 -47.15
C SER A 194 46.64 -11.10 -47.98
N GLN A 195 46.67 -12.00 -48.97
CA GLN A 195 45.47 -12.35 -49.76
C GLN A 195 44.77 -13.52 -49.06
N ILE A 196 43.45 -13.32 -48.79
CA ILE A 196 42.61 -14.40 -48.30
C ILE A 196 42.14 -15.18 -49.53
N ALA A 197 42.53 -16.45 -49.65
CA ALA A 197 42.03 -17.34 -50.68
C ALA A 197 40.66 -17.90 -50.34
#